data_24abf63e18d15e8170c0c69464d9629b
#
_entry.id   24abf63e18d15e8170c0c69464d9629b
#
_cell.length_a   1.000
_cell.length_b   1.000
_cell.length_c   1.000
_cell.angle_alpha   90.00
_cell.angle_beta   90.00
_cell.angle_gamma   90.00
#
_symmetry.space_group_name_H-M   'P 1'
#
loop_
_entity.id
_entity.type
_entity.pdbx_description
1 polymer ?
#
loop_
_entity_poly.entity_id
_entity_poly.type
_entity_poly.pdbx_seq_one_letter_code
_entity_poly.pdbx_strand_id
1 'polypeptide(L)'
;MLTIKFVVNKMNLDSVKQKEFFPGLKGKLIHGDKITWAFWDVEKDAEVPEHFHHHEQIMHVVEGEFEFILDGEKMVCKNGDVIVIPSNIPH
;
A
#
# COMPACT_ATOMS: atom_id res chain seq x y z
N MET A 1 0.51 30.23 21.56
CA MET A 1 1.00 29.50 20.34
C MET A 1 1.72 28.23 20.74
N LEU A 2 1.41 27.13 20.11
CA LEU A 2 2.09 25.87 20.36
C LEU A 2 3.39 25.82 19.53
N THR A 3 4.52 25.58 20.18
CA THR A 3 5.80 25.40 19.52
C THR A 3 6.19 23.92 19.55
N ILE A 4 6.36 23.33 18.38
CA ILE A 4 6.81 21.95 18.24
C ILE A 4 8.34 21.95 18.08
N LYS A 5 9.03 21.28 19.00
CA LYS A 5 10.51 21.27 19.08
C LYS A 5 11.15 20.00 18.56
N PHE A 6 10.46 19.22 17.73
CA PHE A 6 11.06 18.06 17.07
C PHE A 6 11.18 18.31 15.58
N VAL A 7 12.09 17.58 14.95
CA VAL A 7 12.30 17.68 13.51
C VAL A 7 11.12 17.09 12.79
N VAL A 8 10.51 17.88 11.92
CA VAL A 8 9.41 17.41 11.06
C VAL A 8 9.87 17.45 9.61
N ASN A 9 9.83 16.31 8.96
CA ASN A 9 10.09 16.21 7.54
C ASN A 9 8.79 16.44 6.78
N LYS A 10 8.84 17.33 5.80
CA LYS A 10 7.71 17.63 4.93
C LYS A 10 8.13 17.40 3.49
N MET A 11 7.27 16.74 2.71
CA MET A 11 7.45 16.55 1.29
C MET A 11 6.12 16.66 0.57
N ASN A 12 6.17 16.94 -0.71
CA ASN A 12 5.01 16.87 -1.58
C ASN A 12 5.03 15.53 -2.32
N LEU A 13 3.89 14.87 -2.38
CA LEU A 13 3.79 13.56 -3.03
C LEU A 13 4.24 13.60 -4.50
N ASP A 14 4.02 14.72 -5.18
CA ASP A 14 4.44 14.88 -6.58
C ASP A 14 5.96 14.81 -6.76
N SER A 15 6.73 15.11 -5.70
CA SER A 15 8.18 15.02 -5.73
C SER A 15 8.71 13.60 -5.48
N VAL A 16 7.85 12.69 -5.05
CA VAL A 16 8.23 11.31 -4.79
C VAL A 16 8.22 10.52 -6.09
N LYS A 17 9.34 9.87 -6.40
CA LYS A 17 9.47 9.10 -7.64
C LYS A 17 8.63 7.83 -7.59
N GLN A 18 7.83 7.62 -8.63
CA GLN A 18 7.09 6.39 -8.81
C GLN A 18 8.00 5.29 -9.34
N LYS A 19 7.88 4.10 -8.77
CA LYS A 19 8.59 2.90 -9.23
C LYS A 19 7.61 1.83 -9.68
N GLU A 20 7.99 1.06 -10.68
CA GLU A 20 7.28 -0.15 -11.06
C GLU A 20 7.89 -1.35 -10.32
N PHE A 21 7.08 -2.01 -9.48
CA PHE A 21 7.52 -3.14 -8.66
C PHE A 21 7.27 -4.49 -9.33
N PHE A 22 6.17 -4.58 -10.03
CA PHE A 22 5.78 -5.70 -10.91
C PHE A 22 5.15 -5.09 -12.14
N PRO A 23 5.06 -5.84 -13.26
CA PRO A 23 4.37 -5.33 -14.45
C PRO A 23 2.97 -4.84 -14.12
N GLY A 24 2.72 -3.55 -14.34
CA GLY A 24 1.44 -2.90 -14.06
C GLY A 24 1.20 -2.51 -12.61
N LEU A 25 2.15 -2.74 -11.71
CA LEU A 25 2.07 -2.29 -10.31
C LEU A 25 3.10 -1.22 -10.04
N LYS A 26 2.66 0.02 -9.96
CA LYS A 26 3.51 1.19 -9.71
C LYS A 26 3.20 1.78 -8.35
N GLY A 27 4.21 2.23 -7.65
CA GLY A 27 4.06 2.76 -6.31
C GLY A 27 4.97 3.91 -5.98
N LYS A 28 4.50 4.75 -5.07
CA LYS A 28 5.30 5.77 -4.39
C LYS A 28 5.36 5.38 -2.92
N LEU A 29 6.57 5.21 -2.40
CA LEU A 29 6.80 4.79 -1.02
C LEU A 29 7.35 5.94 -0.19
N ILE A 30 6.76 6.15 0.97
CA ILE A 30 7.22 7.12 1.95
C ILE A 30 7.53 6.37 3.24
N HIS A 31 8.79 6.45 3.67
CA HIS A 31 9.28 5.74 4.83
C HIS A 31 9.34 6.63 6.07
N GLY A 32 8.66 6.22 7.13
CA GLY A 32 8.90 6.73 8.47
C GLY A 32 9.91 5.84 9.19
N ASP A 33 10.08 6.09 10.48
CA ASP A 33 10.98 5.27 11.31
C ASP A 33 10.51 3.81 11.43
N LYS A 34 9.21 3.63 11.66
CA LYS A 34 8.61 2.30 11.91
C LYS A 34 7.46 1.96 10.98
N ILE A 35 7.20 2.81 10.01
CA ILE A 35 6.08 2.65 9.09
C ILE A 35 6.49 3.05 7.68
N THR A 36 5.94 2.38 6.69
CA THR A 36 5.99 2.79 5.30
C THR A 36 4.58 3.03 4.82
N TRP A 37 4.35 4.20 4.24
CA TRP A 37 3.10 4.55 3.58
C TRP A 37 3.29 4.43 2.09
N ALA A 38 2.45 3.66 1.44
CA ALA A 38 2.58 3.40 0.02
C ALA A 38 1.33 3.85 -0.74
N PHE A 39 1.53 4.49 -1.88
CA PHE A 39 0.48 4.86 -2.82
C PHE A 39 0.66 4.02 -4.07
N TRP A 40 -0.33 3.20 -4.39
CA TRP A 40 -0.26 2.25 -5.48
C TRP A 40 -1.18 2.62 -6.64
N ASP A 41 -0.63 2.55 -7.86
CA ASP A 41 -1.39 2.54 -9.09
C ASP A 41 -1.30 1.15 -9.71
N VAL A 42 -2.44 0.51 -9.89
CA VAL A 42 -2.52 -0.84 -10.42
C VAL A 42 -3.22 -0.82 -11.77
N GLU A 43 -2.49 -1.22 -12.81
CA GLU A 43 -3.05 -1.32 -14.15
C GLU A 43 -4.03 -2.49 -14.25
N LYS A 44 -4.98 -2.36 -15.19
CA LYS A 44 -5.90 -3.45 -15.50
C LYS A 44 -5.12 -4.72 -15.86
N ASP A 45 -5.58 -5.85 -15.33
CA ASP A 45 -5.01 -7.19 -15.55
C ASP A 45 -3.61 -7.39 -14.96
N ALA A 46 -3.11 -6.46 -14.15
CA ALA A 46 -1.87 -6.67 -13.40
C ALA A 46 -2.06 -7.77 -12.36
N GLU A 47 -1.05 -8.60 -12.23
CA GLU A 47 -1.02 -9.69 -11.25
C GLU A 47 0.16 -9.52 -10.33
N VAL A 48 -0.08 -9.63 -9.03
CA VAL A 48 0.96 -9.62 -8.00
C VAL A 48 1.11 -11.04 -7.46
N PRO A 49 2.31 -11.63 -7.52
CA PRO A 49 2.52 -12.96 -6.99
C PRO A 49 2.19 -13.07 -5.51
N GLU A 50 1.70 -14.23 -5.09
CA GLU A 50 1.47 -14.49 -3.68
C GLU A 50 2.75 -14.32 -2.88
N HIS A 51 2.63 -13.62 -1.77
CA HIS A 51 3.75 -13.34 -0.88
C HIS A 51 3.25 -13.15 0.54
N PHE A 52 4.18 -13.08 1.47
CA PHE A 52 3.89 -12.71 2.86
C PHE A 52 5.07 -11.92 3.44
N HIS A 53 4.81 -11.17 4.48
CA HIS A 53 5.82 -10.39 5.15
C HIS A 53 5.51 -10.26 6.64
N HIS A 54 6.53 -9.96 7.43
CA HIS A 54 6.42 -9.89 8.88
C HIS A 54 5.55 -8.72 9.36
N HIS A 55 5.67 -7.56 8.73
CA HIS A 55 4.89 -6.39 9.12
C HIS A 55 3.42 -6.53 8.70
N GLU A 56 2.54 -5.98 9.52
CA GLU A 56 1.12 -5.84 9.16
C GLU A 56 0.97 -4.83 8.02
N GLN A 57 -0.09 -4.98 7.27
CA GLN A 57 -0.44 -4.06 6.21
C GLN A 57 -1.92 -3.68 6.31
N ILE A 58 -2.20 -2.38 6.11
CA ILE A 58 -3.56 -1.92 5.91
C ILE A 58 -3.64 -1.44 4.47
N MET A 59 -4.58 -1.96 3.72
CA MET A 59 -4.81 -1.60 2.33
C MET A 59 -6.15 -0.91 2.20
N HIS A 60 -6.15 0.31 1.66
CA HIS A 60 -7.35 1.08 1.40
C HIS A 60 -7.51 1.26 -0.10
N VAL A 61 -8.64 0.80 -0.64
CA VAL A 61 -8.97 1.00 -2.04
C VAL A 61 -9.60 2.37 -2.22
N VAL A 62 -8.85 3.29 -2.82
CA VAL A 62 -9.34 4.65 -3.07
C VAL A 62 -10.24 4.67 -4.29
N GLU A 63 -9.82 4.00 -5.36
CA GLU A 63 -10.55 3.93 -6.62
C GLU A 63 -10.25 2.62 -7.33
N GLY A 64 -11.28 2.02 -7.91
CA GLY A 64 -11.17 0.80 -8.68
C GLY A 64 -11.78 -0.43 -8.02
N GLU A 65 -11.59 -1.55 -8.69
CA GLU A 65 -12.06 -2.85 -8.25
C GLU A 65 -11.06 -3.92 -8.65
N PHE A 66 -10.76 -4.85 -7.74
CA PHE A 66 -9.85 -5.96 -8.03
C PHE A 66 -10.15 -7.17 -7.15
N GLU A 67 -9.67 -8.34 -7.59
CA GLU A 67 -9.68 -9.55 -6.78
C GLU A 67 -8.48 -9.56 -5.84
N PHE A 68 -8.74 -9.94 -4.60
CA PHE A 68 -7.71 -10.09 -3.57
C PHE A 68 -7.84 -11.47 -2.92
N ILE A 69 -6.71 -12.14 -2.74
CA ILE A 69 -6.67 -13.44 -2.08
C ILE A 69 -5.90 -13.30 -0.77
N LEU A 70 -6.59 -13.54 0.34
CA LEU A 70 -6.01 -13.46 1.68
C LEU A 70 -6.12 -14.83 2.34
N ASP A 71 -4.99 -15.44 2.65
CA ASP A 71 -4.90 -16.77 3.25
C ASP A 71 -5.74 -17.81 2.48
N GLY A 72 -5.64 -17.76 1.15
CA GLY A 72 -6.39 -18.64 0.25
C GLY A 72 -7.85 -18.25 0.01
N GLU A 73 -8.36 -17.26 0.70
CA GLU A 73 -9.74 -16.80 0.55
C GLU A 73 -9.83 -15.65 -0.44
N LYS A 74 -10.61 -15.86 -1.50
CA LYS A 74 -10.81 -14.87 -2.56
C LYS A 74 -11.90 -13.88 -2.19
N MET A 75 -11.63 -12.60 -2.41
CA MET A 75 -12.59 -11.53 -2.21
C MET A 75 -12.48 -10.48 -3.32
N VAL A 76 -13.54 -9.74 -3.54
CA VAL A 76 -13.56 -8.58 -4.44
C VAL A 76 -13.45 -7.32 -3.59
N CYS A 77 -12.47 -6.49 -3.92
CA CYS A 77 -12.23 -5.21 -3.25
C CYS A 77 -12.58 -4.08 -4.19
N LYS A 78 -13.27 -3.09 -3.69
CA LYS A 78 -13.72 -1.92 -4.46
C LYS A 78 -13.61 -0.65 -3.64
N ASN A 79 -13.96 0.47 -4.25
CA ASN A 79 -13.86 1.80 -3.64
C ASN A 79 -14.32 1.82 -2.18
N GLY A 80 -13.49 2.31 -1.31
CA GLY A 80 -13.78 2.45 0.12
C GLY A 80 -13.49 1.23 0.97
N ASP A 81 -13.20 0.09 0.36
CA ASP A 81 -12.86 -1.11 1.12
C ASP A 81 -11.51 -0.96 1.79
N VAL A 82 -11.43 -1.42 3.03
CA VAL A 82 -10.20 -1.46 3.81
C VAL A 82 -9.96 -2.89 4.27
N ILE A 83 -8.76 -3.36 4.02
CA ILE A 83 -8.35 -4.72 4.39
C ILE A 83 -7.16 -4.63 5.33
N VAL A 84 -7.24 -5.36 6.43
CA VAL A 84 -6.10 -5.54 7.33
C VAL A 84 -5.47 -6.88 7.01
N ILE A 85 -4.20 -6.82 6.64
CA ILE A 85 -3.39 -8.01 6.32
C ILE A 85 -2.49 -8.30 7.52
N PRO A 86 -2.76 -9.37 8.28
CA PRO A 86 -1.96 -9.69 9.44
C PRO A 86 -0.52 -10.10 9.08
N SER A 87 0.35 -10.03 10.07
CA SER A 87 1.74 -10.48 9.94
C SER A 87 1.81 -11.94 9.44
N ASN A 88 2.68 -12.18 8.45
CA ASN A 88 2.98 -13.50 7.89
C ASN A 88 1.82 -14.26 7.24
N ILE A 89 0.74 -13.57 6.90
CA ILE A 89 -0.39 -14.19 6.20
C ILE A 89 -0.19 -14.05 4.68
N PRO A 90 -0.28 -15.15 3.91
CA PRO A 90 -0.15 -15.11 2.45
C PRO A 90 -1.24 -14.25 1.78
N HIS A 91 -0.83 -13.47 0.81
CA HIS A 91 -1.74 -12.61 0.04
C HIS A 91 -1.17 -12.22 -1.32
#